data_d5e407b261f6e2f85cb25cbd56744d6e
#
_entry.id   d5e407b261f6e2f85cb25cbd56744d6e
#
_cell.length_a   1.000
_cell.length_b   1.000
_cell.length_c   1.000
_cell.angle_alpha   90.00
_cell.angle_beta   90.00
_cell.angle_gamma   90.00
#
_symmetry.space_group_name_H-M   'P 1'
#
loop_
_entity.id
_entity.type
_entity.pdbx_description
1 polymer ?
#
loop_
_entity_poly.entity_id
_entity_poly.type
_entity_poly.pdbx_seq_one_letter_code
_entity_poly.pdbx_strand_id
1 'polypeptide(L)' 'MRVITFNTQGIEQAADRGFFDWMVKQNADVICLQDLRLREYQLDGDRYHPEGYYPYFFDA' A
#
# COMPACT_ATOMS: atom_id res chain seq x y z
N MET A 1 19.06 -1.76 -4.28
CA MET A 1 17.63 -2.03 -4.01
C MET A 1 17.08 -1.01 -3.02
N ARG A 2 15.96 -0.43 -3.33
CA ARG A 2 15.31 0.54 -2.46
C ARG A 2 14.09 -0.11 -1.82
N VAL A 3 14.07 -0.17 -0.49
CA VAL A 3 12.98 -0.76 0.28
C VAL A 3 12.38 0.31 1.19
N ILE A 4 11.04 0.42 1.17
CA ILE A 4 10.33 1.35 2.02
C ILE A 4 9.43 0.54 2.95
N THR A 5 9.42 0.87 4.23
CA THR A 5 8.45 0.32 5.17
C THR A 5 7.62 1.47 5.73
N PHE A 6 6.33 1.26 5.88
CA PHE A 6 5.44 2.32 6.29
C PHE A 6 4.25 1.75 7.08
N ASN A 7 3.97 2.35 8.24
CA ASN A 7 2.78 2.03 9.01
C ASN A 7 1.65 2.95 8.55
N THR A 8 0.63 2.38 7.91
CA THR A 8 -0.42 3.17 7.29
C THR A 8 -1.44 3.74 8.27
N GLN A 9 -1.56 3.15 9.45
CA GLN A 9 -2.61 3.50 10.41
C GLN A 9 -3.98 3.53 9.74
N GLY A 10 -4.24 2.49 8.93
CA GLY A 10 -5.43 2.41 8.11
C GLY A 10 -5.11 2.79 6.66
N ILE A 11 -5.04 1.78 5.78
CA ILE A 11 -4.67 2.00 4.38
C ILE A 11 -5.71 2.84 3.64
N GLU A 12 -6.99 2.73 4.03
CA GLU A 12 -8.04 3.52 3.40
C GLU A 12 -7.82 5.02 3.63
N GLN A 13 -7.53 5.39 4.88
CA GLN A 13 -7.24 6.78 5.22
C GLN A 13 -5.95 7.25 4.55
N ALA A 14 -4.93 6.39 4.51
CA ALA A 14 -3.68 6.74 3.84
C ALA A 14 -3.91 6.99 2.35
N ALA A 15 -4.71 6.16 1.70
CA ALA A 15 -5.05 6.33 0.29
C ALA A 15 -5.77 7.66 0.05
N ASP A 16 -6.71 8.01 0.95
CA ASP A 16 -7.44 9.27 0.86
C ASP A 16 -6.52 10.48 0.96
N ARG A 17 -5.38 10.33 1.65
CA ARG A 17 -4.38 11.40 1.82
C ARG A 17 -3.36 11.44 0.68
N GLY A 18 -3.53 10.60 -0.34
CA GLY A 18 -2.62 10.57 -1.49
C GLY A 18 -1.40 9.68 -1.31
N PHE A 19 -1.44 8.72 -0.38
CA PHE A 19 -0.31 7.83 -0.12
C PHE A 19 0.18 7.11 -1.37
N PHE A 20 -0.73 6.58 -2.18
CA PHE A 20 -0.33 5.81 -3.35
C PHE A 20 0.32 6.68 -4.43
N ASP A 21 -0.12 7.91 -4.58
CA ASP A 21 0.54 8.85 -5.48
C ASP A 21 1.96 9.15 -5.02
N TRP A 22 2.14 9.35 -3.72
CA TRP A 22 3.45 9.57 -3.14
C TRP A 22 4.34 8.33 -3.33
N MET A 23 3.78 7.15 -3.08
CA MET A 23 4.50 5.88 -3.15
C MET A 23 5.10 5.65 -4.54
N VAL A 24 4.33 5.89 -5.58
CA VAL A 24 4.78 5.68 -6.96
C VAL A 24 5.98 6.58 -7.27
N LYS A 25 6.01 7.78 -6.73
CA LYS A 25 7.09 8.74 -6.96
C LYS A 25 8.40 8.33 -6.29
N GLN A 26 8.37 7.40 -5.34
CA GLN A 26 9.55 6.99 -4.61
C GLN A 26 10.44 6.03 -5.39
N ASN A 27 9.92 5.42 -6.45
CA ASN A 27 10.65 4.48 -7.30
C ASN A 27 11.31 3.36 -6.47
N ALA A 28 10.58 2.81 -5.51
CA ALA A 28 11.09 1.74 -4.67
C ALA A 28 10.91 0.37 -5.33
N ASP A 29 11.81 -0.55 -5.01
CA ASP A 29 11.71 -1.93 -5.50
C ASP A 29 10.72 -2.74 -4.66
N VAL A 30 10.70 -2.50 -3.36
CA VAL A 30 9.81 -3.20 -2.43
C VAL A 30 9.21 -2.19 -1.46
N ILE A 31 7.90 -2.30 -1.22
CA ILE A 31 7.22 -1.46 -0.25
C ILE A 31 6.44 -2.36 0.69
N CYS A 32 6.77 -2.28 1.97
CA CYS A 32 6.13 -3.08 3.03
C CYS A 32 5.21 -2.17 3.84
N LEU A 33 3.93 -2.51 3.87
CA LEU A 33 2.93 -1.71 4.57
C LEU A 33 2.40 -2.48 5.78
N GLN A 34 2.24 -1.82 6.89
CA GLN A 34 1.71 -2.38 8.13
C GLN A 34 0.46 -1.62 8.58
N ASP A 35 -0.32 -2.27 9.45
CA ASP A 35 -1.49 -1.67 10.08
C ASP A 35 -2.53 -1.22 9.05
N LEU A 36 -2.91 -2.14 8.15
CA LEU A 36 -3.82 -1.84 7.06
C LEU A 36 -5.24 -1.59 7.53
N ARG A 37 -5.70 -2.31 8.54
CA ARG A 37 -7.04 -2.19 9.13
C ARG A 37 -8.16 -2.53 8.16
N LEU A 38 -7.85 -3.31 7.12
CA LEU A 38 -8.80 -3.88 6.20
C LEU A 38 -8.52 -5.36 6.03
N ARG A 39 -9.54 -6.12 5.70
CA ARG A 39 -9.39 -7.52 5.33
C ARG A 39 -8.88 -7.64 3.90
N GLU A 40 -8.25 -8.77 3.59
CA GLU A 40 -7.69 -9.02 2.26
C GLU A 40 -8.72 -8.79 1.15
N TYR A 41 -9.95 -9.29 1.34
CA TYR A 41 -10.98 -9.14 0.31
C TYR A 41 -11.39 -7.67 0.09
N GLN A 42 -11.17 -6.81 1.06
CA GLN A 42 -11.49 -5.39 0.94
C GLN A 42 -10.41 -4.63 0.16
N LEU A 43 -9.25 -5.25 -0.03
CA LEU A 43 -8.12 -4.65 -0.74
C LEU A 43 -8.11 -5.01 -2.23
N ASP A 44 -9.23 -5.52 -2.74
CA ASP A 44 -9.34 -5.99 -4.11
C ASP A 44 -9.60 -4.87 -5.12
N GLY A 45 -9.81 -3.65 -4.66
CA GLY A 45 -10.08 -2.50 -5.52
C GLY A 45 -8.81 -1.91 -6.15
N ASP A 46 -8.99 -1.26 -7.29
CA ASP A 46 -7.87 -0.70 -8.06
C ASP A 46 -7.07 0.33 -7.27
N ARG A 47 -7.69 1.03 -6.32
CA ARG A 47 -6.99 2.07 -5.56
C ARG A 47 -5.85 1.49 -4.70
N TYR A 48 -5.88 0.17 -4.42
CA TYR A 48 -4.85 -0.51 -3.64
C TYR A 48 -3.88 -1.30 -4.52
N HIS A 49 -3.95 -1.14 -5.82
CA HIS A 49 -3.13 -1.87 -6.79
C HIS A 49 -2.37 -0.89 -7.68
N PRO A 50 -1.38 -0.19 -7.14
CA PRO A 50 -0.65 0.82 -7.90
C PRO A 50 0.09 0.21 -9.07
N GLU A 51 0.12 0.91 -10.18
CA GLU A 51 0.78 0.47 -11.40
C GLU A 51 2.27 0.24 -11.16
N GLY A 52 2.78 -0.87 -11.67
CA GLY A 52 4.19 -1.21 -11.54
C GLY A 52 4.51 -2.06 -10.33
N TYR A 53 3.52 -2.38 -9.52
CA TYR A 53 3.71 -3.21 -8.33
C TYR A 53 2.79 -4.41 -8.33
N TYR A 54 3.28 -5.52 -7.78
CA TYR A 54 2.49 -6.74 -7.57
C TYR A 54 2.15 -6.83 -6.09
N PRO A 55 0.88 -6.64 -5.70
CA PRO A 55 0.50 -6.63 -4.30
C PRO A 55 0.34 -8.05 -3.73
N TYR A 56 0.77 -8.20 -2.47
CA TYR A 56 0.57 -9.41 -1.69
C TYR A 56 0.03 -8.98 -0.34
N PHE A 57 -1.14 -9.51 0.05
CA PHE A 57 -1.82 -9.12 1.26
C PHE A 57 -1.96 -10.29 2.22
N PHE A 58 -1.72 -10.03 3.50
CA PHE A 58 -1.94 -10.99 4.57
C PHE A 58 -2.81 -10.34 5.63
N ASP A 59 -3.91 -11.00 5.98
CA ASP A 59 -4.78 -10.56 7.06
C ASP A 59 -4.08 -10.74 8.41
N ALA A 60 -4.35 -9.82 9.32
CA ALA A 60 -3.85 -9.92 10.66
C ALA A 60 -4.57 -11.02 11.45
#